data_56c586a62356ff4f62cf2b7f6c2fc063
#
_entry.id   56c586a62356ff4f62cf2b7f6c2fc063
#
_cell.length_a   1.000
_cell.length_b   1.000
_cell.length_c   1.000
_cell.angle_alpha   90.00
_cell.angle_beta   90.00
_cell.angle_gamma   90.00
#
_symmetry.space_group_name_H-M   'P 1'
#
loop_
_entity.id
_entity.type
_entity.pdbx_description
1 polymer ?
#
loop_
_entity_poly.entity_id
_entity_poly.type
_entity_poly.pdbx_seq_one_letter_code
_entity_poly.pdbx_strand_id
1 'polypeptide(L)'
;MTEIVRNTIRFTVLMVCLCILIILAAGMDISRKIKKRISRPIELLTEATHKFGNGEEGYDENNIVDLDIHTRDEIEELYHATQSMQKSIINYMDNLTRVTAEKERIGAELNVATQIQASMLPCIFPAFPDRDEMDIYATMTPAKEVGGDFYDFFMVDDRHMAIVMADVSGKGVPAALFMVIGKTLIKDHTQPGRDLGEVFTEVNNILCESNENGMFITAFEGVLDLVTGEFRYVNAGHEMPFVYRRE
;
A
#
# COMPACT_ATOMS: atom_id res chain seq x y z
N MET A 1 -90.64 -29.33 -33.98
CA MET A 1 -89.58 -29.64 -32.98
C MET A 1 -88.18 -29.45 -33.53
N THR A 2 -87.91 -29.69 -34.79
CA THR A 2 -86.56 -29.58 -35.42
C THR A 2 -86.00 -28.10 -35.56
N GLU A 3 -86.85 -27.11 -35.74
CA GLU A 3 -86.42 -25.74 -35.97
C GLU A 3 -85.99 -25.04 -34.68
N ILE A 4 -86.67 -25.25 -33.58
CA ILE A 4 -86.37 -24.74 -32.25
C ILE A 4 -85.04 -25.33 -31.80
N VAL A 5 -84.79 -26.61 -31.96
CA VAL A 5 -83.52 -27.28 -31.59
C VAL A 5 -82.35 -26.73 -32.40
N ARG A 6 -82.51 -26.49 -33.70
CA ARG A 6 -81.53 -25.94 -34.60
C ARG A 6 -81.18 -24.49 -34.22
N ASN A 7 -82.13 -23.63 -33.83
CA ASN A 7 -81.93 -22.26 -33.38
C ASN A 7 -81.22 -22.21 -32.00
N THR A 8 -81.59 -23.12 -31.09
CA THR A 8 -80.93 -23.26 -29.80
C THR A 8 -79.48 -23.66 -29.98
N ILE A 9 -79.15 -24.64 -30.81
CA ILE A 9 -77.77 -25.02 -31.12
C ILE A 9 -77.00 -23.90 -31.75
N ARG A 10 -77.53 -23.17 -32.72
CA ARG A 10 -76.88 -21.97 -33.31
C ARG A 10 -76.61 -20.89 -32.29
N PHE A 11 -77.53 -20.60 -31.40
CA PHE A 11 -77.39 -19.63 -30.34
C PHE A 11 -76.28 -20.06 -29.34
N THR A 12 -76.23 -21.31 -28.93
CA THR A 12 -75.22 -21.87 -28.03
C THR A 12 -73.83 -21.80 -28.66
N VAL A 13 -73.70 -22.19 -29.94
CA VAL A 13 -72.43 -22.13 -30.68
C VAL A 13 -71.98 -20.67 -30.79
N LEU A 14 -72.87 -19.75 -31.08
CA LEU A 14 -72.53 -18.30 -31.17
C LEU A 14 -72.05 -17.76 -29.82
N MET A 15 -72.70 -18.11 -28.71
CA MET A 15 -72.32 -17.75 -27.37
C MET A 15 -70.95 -18.32 -26.99
N VAL A 16 -70.65 -19.55 -27.31
CA VAL A 16 -69.34 -20.18 -27.08
C VAL A 16 -68.26 -19.49 -27.89
N CYS A 17 -68.49 -19.19 -29.17
CA CYS A 17 -67.54 -18.46 -30.00
C CYS A 17 -67.29 -17.06 -29.45
N LEU A 18 -68.29 -16.35 -28.96
CA LEU A 18 -68.18 -15.02 -28.35
C LEU A 18 -67.35 -15.10 -27.06
N CYS A 19 -67.60 -16.08 -26.21
CA CYS A 19 -66.82 -16.32 -24.99
C CYS A 19 -65.33 -16.60 -25.30
N ILE A 20 -65.03 -17.42 -26.29
CA ILE A 20 -63.65 -17.71 -26.74
C ILE A 20 -62.97 -16.41 -27.21
N LEU A 21 -63.68 -15.61 -27.99
CA LEU A 21 -63.16 -14.35 -28.54
C LEU A 21 -62.85 -13.33 -27.43
N ILE A 22 -63.69 -13.23 -26.40
CA ILE A 22 -63.46 -12.40 -25.21
C ILE A 22 -62.24 -12.89 -24.41
N ILE A 23 -62.12 -14.22 -24.21
CA ILE A 23 -60.98 -14.80 -23.49
C ILE A 23 -59.68 -14.55 -24.26
N LEU A 24 -59.67 -14.70 -25.58
CA LEU A 24 -58.50 -14.43 -26.42
C LEU A 24 -58.12 -12.94 -26.38
N ALA A 25 -59.13 -12.03 -26.48
CA ALA A 25 -58.92 -10.59 -26.40
C ALA A 25 -58.36 -10.19 -25.02
N ALA A 26 -58.92 -10.73 -23.92
CA ALA A 26 -58.42 -10.48 -22.57
C ALA A 26 -57.00 -11.05 -22.36
N GLY A 27 -56.73 -12.25 -22.87
CA GLY A 27 -55.40 -12.86 -22.84
C GLY A 27 -54.33 -12.03 -23.58
N MET A 28 -54.68 -11.51 -24.75
CA MET A 28 -53.80 -10.59 -25.50
C MET A 28 -53.57 -9.28 -24.78
N ASP A 29 -54.56 -8.70 -24.15
CA ASP A 29 -54.40 -7.44 -23.38
C ASP A 29 -53.50 -7.65 -22.13
N ILE A 30 -53.73 -8.76 -21.40
CA ILE A 30 -52.89 -9.13 -20.25
C ILE A 30 -51.45 -9.39 -20.71
N SER A 31 -51.24 -10.13 -21.77
CA SER A 31 -49.90 -10.44 -22.31
C SER A 31 -49.16 -9.14 -22.72
N ARG A 32 -49.84 -8.19 -23.37
CA ARG A 32 -49.26 -6.88 -23.72
C ARG A 32 -48.88 -6.07 -22.47
N LYS A 33 -49.73 -6.07 -21.45
CA LYS A 33 -49.46 -5.40 -20.17
C LYS A 33 -48.26 -5.99 -19.45
N ILE A 34 -48.17 -7.31 -19.36
CA ILE A 34 -47.03 -7.99 -18.76
C ILE A 34 -45.74 -7.67 -19.53
N LYS A 35 -45.79 -7.77 -20.87
CA LYS A 35 -44.62 -7.46 -21.69
C LYS A 35 -44.13 -6.02 -21.50
N LYS A 36 -45.05 -5.05 -21.45
CA LYS A 36 -44.71 -3.62 -21.34
C LYS A 36 -44.26 -3.21 -19.93
N ARG A 37 -44.90 -3.76 -18.88
CA ARG A 37 -44.67 -3.35 -17.50
C ARG A 37 -43.60 -4.17 -16.76
N ILE A 38 -43.38 -5.42 -17.19
CA ILE A 38 -42.50 -6.34 -16.48
C ILE A 38 -41.34 -6.78 -17.38
N SER A 39 -41.61 -7.45 -18.50
CA SER A 39 -40.54 -8.09 -19.27
C SER A 39 -39.54 -7.09 -19.88
N ARG A 40 -40.06 -6.05 -20.53
CA ARG A 40 -39.21 -5.05 -21.21
C ARG A 40 -38.34 -4.23 -20.28
N PRO A 41 -38.82 -3.69 -19.13
CA PRO A 41 -37.97 -3.02 -18.14
C PRO A 41 -36.86 -3.91 -17.60
N ILE A 42 -37.18 -5.19 -17.30
CA ILE A 42 -36.17 -6.14 -16.81
C ILE A 42 -35.11 -6.44 -17.88
N GLU A 43 -35.52 -6.63 -19.15
CA GLU A 43 -34.56 -6.83 -20.26
C GLU A 43 -33.62 -5.64 -20.41
N LEU A 44 -34.16 -4.41 -20.39
CA LEU A 44 -33.36 -3.19 -20.50
C LEU A 44 -32.39 -3.03 -19.30
N LEU A 45 -32.87 -3.30 -18.10
CA LEU A 45 -32.04 -3.22 -16.89
C LEU A 45 -30.94 -4.29 -16.92
N THR A 46 -31.26 -5.50 -17.37
CA THR A 46 -30.28 -6.59 -17.50
C THR A 46 -29.19 -6.22 -18.52
N GLU A 47 -29.58 -5.72 -19.70
CA GLU A 47 -28.63 -5.34 -20.75
C GLU A 47 -27.70 -4.22 -20.27
N ALA A 48 -28.26 -3.20 -19.65
CA ALA A 48 -27.51 -2.07 -19.15
C ALA A 48 -26.57 -2.47 -17.98
N THR A 49 -27.03 -3.33 -17.07
CA THR A 49 -26.19 -3.87 -15.98
C THR A 49 -25.08 -4.76 -16.54
N HIS A 50 -25.34 -5.53 -17.57
CA HIS A 50 -24.33 -6.37 -18.21
C HIS A 50 -23.23 -5.55 -18.92
N LYS A 51 -23.61 -4.48 -19.62
CA LYS A 51 -22.64 -3.55 -20.23
C LYS A 51 -21.73 -2.89 -19.18
N PHE A 52 -22.34 -2.42 -18.09
CA PHE A 52 -21.58 -1.87 -16.97
C PHE A 52 -20.66 -2.91 -16.31
N GLY A 53 -21.15 -4.13 -16.06
CA GLY A 53 -20.39 -5.19 -15.40
C GLY A 53 -19.20 -5.71 -16.21
N ASN A 54 -19.28 -5.70 -17.55
CA ASN A 54 -18.19 -6.13 -18.41
C ASN A 54 -17.08 -5.08 -18.56
N GLY A 55 -17.31 -3.85 -18.10
CA GLY A 55 -16.33 -2.78 -18.21
C GLY A 55 -16.02 -2.35 -19.65
N GLU A 56 -16.85 -2.75 -20.64
CA GLU A 56 -16.62 -2.47 -22.07
C GLU A 56 -16.53 -0.98 -22.38
N GLU A 57 -17.23 -0.15 -21.61
CA GLU A 57 -17.25 1.30 -21.74
C GLU A 57 -16.51 2.03 -20.58
N GLY A 58 -15.88 1.26 -19.66
CA GLY A 58 -15.25 1.79 -18.45
C GLY A 58 -16.25 2.08 -17.31
N TYR A 59 -15.71 2.29 -16.12
CA TYR A 59 -16.51 2.68 -14.95
C TYR A 59 -16.53 4.22 -14.86
N ASP A 60 -17.36 4.85 -15.70
CA ASP A 60 -17.54 6.32 -15.77
C ASP A 60 -18.97 6.69 -15.39
N GLU A 61 -19.16 7.91 -14.88
CA GLU A 61 -20.49 8.47 -14.58
C GLU A 61 -21.41 8.49 -15.79
N ASN A 62 -20.87 8.63 -17.01
CA ASN A 62 -21.64 8.60 -18.25
C ASN A 62 -22.21 7.21 -18.58
N ASN A 63 -21.71 6.16 -17.94
CA ASN A 63 -22.10 4.76 -18.18
C ASN A 63 -23.07 4.24 -17.13
N ILE A 64 -23.52 5.10 -16.21
CA ILE A 64 -24.60 4.78 -15.28
C ILE A 64 -25.89 4.55 -16.06
N VAL A 65 -26.58 3.46 -15.71
CA VAL A 65 -27.87 3.14 -16.30
C VAL A 65 -28.84 4.29 -16.12
N ASP A 66 -29.21 4.93 -17.24
CA ASP A 66 -30.27 5.94 -17.30
C ASP A 66 -31.41 5.42 -18.20
N LEU A 67 -32.44 4.88 -17.57
CA LEU A 67 -33.60 4.27 -18.24
C LEU A 67 -34.88 4.96 -17.76
N ASP A 68 -35.81 5.20 -18.69
CA ASP A 68 -37.14 5.75 -18.41
C ASP A 68 -38.06 4.63 -17.87
N ILE A 69 -37.85 4.23 -16.61
CA ILE A 69 -38.66 3.19 -15.94
C ILE A 69 -39.49 3.85 -14.85
N HIS A 70 -40.81 3.94 -15.09
CA HIS A 70 -41.81 4.49 -14.18
C HIS A 70 -42.95 3.50 -13.97
N THR A 71 -42.66 2.38 -13.34
CA THR A 71 -43.65 1.33 -13.11
C THR A 71 -44.39 1.49 -11.79
N ARG A 72 -43.86 2.26 -10.84
CA ARG A 72 -44.37 2.48 -9.47
C ARG A 72 -44.55 1.18 -8.69
N ASP A 73 -43.63 0.24 -8.87
CA ASP A 73 -43.60 -1.06 -8.24
C ASP A 73 -42.13 -1.46 -7.93
N GLU A 74 -41.92 -2.72 -7.56
CA GLU A 74 -40.61 -3.28 -7.18
C GLU A 74 -39.57 -3.17 -8.31
N ILE A 75 -40.00 -3.01 -9.57
CA ILE A 75 -39.11 -2.88 -10.73
C ILE A 75 -38.46 -1.50 -10.77
N GLU A 76 -39.20 -0.45 -10.44
CA GLU A 76 -38.66 0.89 -10.30
C GLU A 76 -37.70 0.99 -9.11
N GLU A 77 -38.04 0.35 -7.99
CA GLU A 77 -37.14 0.25 -6.81
C GLU A 77 -35.84 -0.48 -7.17
N LEU A 78 -35.92 -1.59 -7.90
CA LEU A 78 -34.75 -2.32 -8.39
C LEU A 78 -33.88 -1.47 -9.31
N TYR A 79 -34.48 -0.69 -10.20
CA TYR A 79 -33.78 0.24 -11.07
C TYR A 79 -32.98 1.28 -10.26
N HIS A 80 -33.61 1.94 -9.28
CA HIS A 80 -32.93 2.90 -8.43
C HIS A 80 -31.82 2.28 -7.56
N ALA A 81 -32.06 1.08 -7.04
CA ALA A 81 -31.03 0.33 -6.30
C ALA A 81 -29.83 0.00 -7.19
N THR A 82 -30.06 -0.45 -8.42
CA THR A 82 -29.01 -0.72 -9.40
C THR A 82 -28.21 0.53 -9.75
N GLN A 83 -28.89 1.65 -10.00
CA GLN A 83 -28.25 2.93 -10.27
C GLN A 83 -27.38 3.40 -9.10
N SER A 84 -27.91 3.29 -7.87
CA SER A 84 -27.16 3.63 -6.65
C SER A 84 -25.93 2.74 -6.45
N MET A 85 -26.05 1.44 -6.75
CA MET A 85 -24.93 0.51 -6.69
C MET A 85 -23.85 0.86 -7.72
N GLN A 86 -24.22 1.19 -8.95
CA GLN A 86 -23.28 1.60 -9.99
C GLN A 86 -22.52 2.89 -9.61
N LYS A 87 -23.22 3.89 -9.07
CA LYS A 87 -22.59 5.11 -8.54
C LYS A 87 -21.59 4.81 -7.43
N SER A 88 -21.94 3.89 -6.53
CA SER A 88 -21.04 3.47 -5.46
C SER A 88 -19.80 2.77 -6.00
N ILE A 89 -19.94 1.90 -7.01
CA ILE A 89 -18.81 1.21 -7.64
C ILE A 89 -17.86 2.22 -8.30
N ILE A 90 -18.37 3.18 -9.05
CA ILE A 90 -17.56 4.23 -9.68
C ILE A 90 -16.77 5.01 -8.63
N ASN A 91 -17.42 5.46 -7.55
CA ASN A 91 -16.76 6.16 -6.46
C ASN A 91 -15.67 5.30 -5.77
N TYR A 92 -15.91 4.01 -5.60
CA TYR A 92 -14.91 3.08 -5.06
C TYR A 92 -13.71 2.92 -5.99
N MET A 93 -13.95 2.77 -7.30
CA MET A 93 -12.88 2.64 -8.30
C MET A 93 -12.02 3.89 -8.38
N ASP A 94 -12.63 5.07 -8.40
CA ASP A 94 -11.90 6.35 -8.40
C ASP A 94 -11.04 6.51 -7.13
N ASN A 95 -11.64 6.23 -5.96
CA ASN A 95 -10.90 6.28 -4.69
C ASN A 95 -9.76 5.26 -4.65
N LEU A 96 -9.98 4.04 -5.15
CA LEU A 96 -8.95 3.00 -5.22
C LEU A 96 -7.79 3.43 -6.13
N THR A 97 -8.11 3.98 -7.30
CA THR A 97 -7.09 4.49 -8.25
C THR A 97 -6.26 5.60 -7.61
N ARG A 98 -6.91 6.55 -6.93
CA ARG A 98 -6.23 7.65 -6.23
C ARG A 98 -5.33 7.14 -5.10
N VAL A 99 -5.83 6.22 -4.28
CA VAL A 99 -5.05 5.64 -3.16
C VAL A 99 -3.87 4.82 -3.68
N THR A 100 -4.06 4.08 -4.78
CA THR A 100 -2.98 3.31 -5.40
C THR A 100 -1.89 4.22 -5.96
N ALA A 101 -2.25 5.26 -6.70
CA ALA A 101 -1.30 6.23 -7.23
C ALA A 101 -0.52 6.96 -6.11
N GLU A 102 -1.18 7.32 -5.02
CA GLU A 102 -0.53 7.94 -3.86
C GLU A 102 0.44 6.98 -3.17
N LYS A 103 0.06 5.70 -3.02
CA LYS A 103 0.94 4.66 -2.48
C LYS A 103 2.18 4.45 -3.34
N GLU A 104 2.02 4.42 -4.67
CA GLU A 104 3.15 4.29 -5.61
C GLU A 104 4.08 5.50 -5.53
N ARG A 105 3.54 6.71 -5.42
CA ARG A 105 4.32 7.94 -5.25
C ARG A 105 5.13 7.91 -3.95
N ILE A 106 4.49 7.59 -2.82
CA ILE A 106 5.19 7.47 -1.53
C ILE A 106 6.27 6.37 -1.58
N GLY A 107 5.98 5.24 -2.21
CA GLY A 107 6.96 4.16 -2.41
C GLY A 107 8.18 4.61 -3.22
N ALA A 108 7.98 5.40 -4.26
CA ALA A 108 9.08 5.96 -5.06
C ALA A 108 9.94 6.95 -4.25
N GLU A 109 9.32 7.83 -3.46
CA GLU A 109 10.02 8.76 -2.59
C GLU A 109 10.85 8.03 -1.51
N LEU A 110 10.28 6.98 -0.89
CA LEU A 110 10.99 6.14 0.08
C LEU A 110 12.16 5.38 -0.56
N ASN A 111 12.02 4.92 -1.79
CA ASN A 111 13.13 4.28 -2.52
C ASN A 111 14.33 5.22 -2.70
N VAL A 112 14.07 6.47 -3.03
CA VAL A 112 15.13 7.49 -3.14
C VAL A 112 15.80 7.71 -1.77
N ALA A 113 15.02 7.82 -0.69
CA ALA A 113 15.56 7.95 0.66
C ALA A 113 16.43 6.74 1.05
N THR A 114 16.01 5.52 0.71
CA THR A 114 16.78 4.29 0.91
C THR A 114 18.13 4.33 0.20
N GLN A 115 18.14 4.75 -1.07
CA GLN A 115 19.39 4.87 -1.84
C GLN A 115 20.35 5.91 -1.25
N ILE A 116 19.82 7.06 -0.83
CA ILE A 116 20.62 8.10 -0.15
C ILE A 116 21.21 7.53 1.15
N GLN A 117 20.40 6.90 2.00
CA GLN A 117 20.85 6.31 3.25
C GLN A 117 21.91 5.22 3.02
N ALA A 118 21.69 4.31 2.08
CA ALA A 118 22.66 3.27 1.74
C ALA A 118 24.00 3.85 1.28
N SER A 119 23.98 4.95 0.53
CA SER A 119 25.20 5.64 0.08
C SER A 119 25.98 6.33 1.20
N MET A 120 25.36 6.56 2.36
CA MET A 120 26.04 7.11 3.54
C MET A 120 26.88 6.07 4.29
N LEU A 121 26.60 4.79 4.08
CA LEU A 121 27.38 3.69 4.66
C LEU A 121 28.54 3.31 3.74
N PRO A 122 29.71 2.95 4.28
CA PRO A 122 30.81 2.43 3.47
C PRO A 122 30.38 1.13 2.76
N CYS A 123 30.28 1.14 1.43
CA CYS A 123 29.78 0.01 0.64
C CYS A 123 30.74 -0.47 -0.45
N ILE A 124 31.93 0.12 -0.56
CA ILE A 124 32.97 -0.27 -1.53
C ILE A 124 34.03 -1.07 -0.81
N PHE A 125 34.27 -2.29 -1.28
CA PHE A 125 35.26 -3.19 -0.70
C PHE A 125 36.23 -3.72 -1.77
N PRO A 126 37.54 -3.90 -1.46
CA PRO A 126 38.18 -3.57 -0.18
C PRO A 126 38.15 -2.08 0.13
N ALA A 127 37.86 -1.73 1.39
CA ALA A 127 37.67 -0.33 1.80
C ALA A 127 38.99 0.47 1.80
N PHE A 128 40.10 -0.21 2.09
CA PHE A 128 41.45 0.37 2.15
C PHE A 128 42.40 -0.49 1.31
N PRO A 129 42.35 -0.38 -0.03
CA PRO A 129 43.11 -1.28 -0.93
C PRO A 129 44.63 -1.16 -0.81
N ASP A 130 45.12 -0.05 -0.26
CA ASP A 130 46.55 0.21 -0.07
C ASP A 130 47.05 -0.17 1.33
N ARG A 131 46.26 -0.92 2.11
CA ARG A 131 46.54 -1.35 3.49
C ARG A 131 46.52 -2.86 3.60
N ASP A 132 47.69 -3.50 3.64
CA ASP A 132 47.83 -4.94 3.73
C ASP A 132 47.69 -5.49 5.19
N GLU A 133 47.78 -4.59 6.19
CA GLU A 133 47.72 -4.94 7.61
C GLU A 133 46.31 -5.20 8.12
N MET A 134 45.29 -4.91 7.34
CA MET A 134 43.90 -5.12 7.72
C MET A 134 43.01 -5.50 6.54
N ASP A 135 41.98 -6.26 6.85
CA ASP A 135 40.87 -6.56 5.95
C ASP A 135 39.54 -6.26 6.67
N ILE A 136 38.65 -5.54 6.03
CA ILE A 136 37.36 -5.17 6.60
C ILE A 136 36.25 -5.42 5.60
N TYR A 137 35.18 -6.01 6.10
CA TYR A 137 33.96 -6.21 5.34
C TYR A 137 32.75 -5.90 6.22
N ALA A 138 31.77 -5.22 5.69
CA ALA A 138 30.53 -4.94 6.37
C ALA A 138 29.34 -5.00 5.40
N THR A 139 28.19 -5.38 5.92
CA THR A 139 26.95 -5.40 5.18
C THR A 139 25.79 -5.09 6.12
N MET A 140 24.77 -4.43 5.62
CA MET A 140 23.54 -4.14 6.34
C MET A 140 22.35 -4.32 5.42
N THR A 141 21.29 -4.95 5.93
CA THR A 141 20.02 -5.10 5.22
C THR A 141 18.92 -4.54 6.11
N PRO A 142 18.33 -3.39 5.76
CA PRO A 142 17.31 -2.77 6.58
C PRO A 142 16.03 -3.63 6.62
N ALA A 143 15.34 -3.64 7.76
CA ALA A 143 14.10 -4.40 7.97
C ALA A 143 12.87 -3.76 7.30
N LYS A 144 12.96 -2.49 6.91
CA LYS A 144 11.98 -1.72 6.13
C LYS A 144 12.70 -1.01 4.98
N GLU A 145 11.98 -0.16 4.27
CA GLU A 145 12.55 0.65 3.19
C GLU A 145 13.75 1.47 3.67
N VAL A 146 13.68 2.05 4.89
CA VAL A 146 14.79 2.74 5.56
C VAL A 146 14.96 2.20 6.98
N GLY A 147 16.20 2.15 7.47
CA GLY A 147 16.58 1.58 8.77
C GLY A 147 17.21 2.58 9.74
N GLY A 148 17.23 2.20 11.02
CA GLY A 148 17.96 2.90 12.07
C GLY A 148 19.38 2.38 12.27
N ASP A 149 19.62 1.11 11.95
CA ASP A 149 20.92 0.46 12.09
C ASP A 149 21.96 1.08 11.19
N PHE A 150 23.19 1.17 11.68
CA PHE A 150 24.30 1.58 10.85
C PHE A 150 25.62 1.01 11.33
N TYR A 151 26.55 0.94 10.41
CA TYR A 151 27.98 0.78 10.70
C TYR A 151 28.76 1.91 10.04
N ASP A 152 29.94 2.17 10.57
CA ASP A 152 30.94 3.01 9.90
C ASP A 152 32.34 2.50 10.21
N PHE A 153 33.28 2.79 9.34
CA PHE A 153 34.70 2.62 9.61
C PHE A 153 35.47 3.67 8.84
N PHE A 154 36.43 4.27 9.51
CA PHE A 154 37.22 5.36 8.95
C PHE A 154 38.56 5.48 9.64
N MET A 155 39.53 6.07 8.94
CA MET A 155 40.81 6.42 9.54
C MET A 155 40.62 7.67 10.39
N VAL A 156 40.96 7.59 11.68
CA VAL A 156 41.02 8.73 12.59
C VAL A 156 42.27 9.56 12.30
N ASP A 157 43.37 8.87 12.03
CA ASP A 157 44.62 9.38 11.51
C ASP A 157 45.35 8.28 10.71
N ASP A 158 46.60 8.48 10.29
CA ASP A 158 47.36 7.52 9.49
C ASP A 158 47.58 6.15 10.17
N ARG A 159 47.35 6.06 11.46
CA ARG A 159 47.66 4.89 12.31
C ARG A 159 46.44 4.30 12.99
N HIS A 160 45.41 5.08 13.23
CA HIS A 160 44.26 4.67 14.02
C HIS A 160 43.01 4.53 13.14
N MET A 161 42.38 3.39 13.20
CA MET A 161 41.11 3.12 12.50
C MET A 161 39.97 2.98 13.49
N ALA A 162 38.91 3.75 13.30
CA ALA A 162 37.66 3.62 14.03
C ALA A 162 36.71 2.63 13.32
N ILE A 163 36.00 1.83 14.13
CA ILE A 163 34.92 0.93 13.70
C ILE A 163 33.72 1.23 14.57
N VAL A 164 32.57 1.51 13.95
CA VAL A 164 31.32 1.84 14.64
C VAL A 164 30.23 0.86 14.23
N MET A 165 29.46 0.39 15.21
CA MET A 165 28.21 -0.36 15.02
C MET A 165 27.15 0.23 15.94
N ALA A 166 25.96 0.49 15.40
CA ALA A 166 24.91 1.14 16.18
C ALA A 166 23.52 0.79 15.67
N ASP A 167 22.56 0.84 16.60
CA ASP A 167 21.14 0.63 16.35
C ASP A 167 20.33 1.77 16.98
N VAL A 168 19.45 2.36 16.17
CA VAL A 168 18.56 3.46 16.58
C VAL A 168 17.19 2.88 16.95
N SER A 169 16.67 3.29 18.09
CA SER A 169 15.34 2.93 18.53
C SER A 169 14.25 3.31 17.51
N GLY A 170 13.30 2.42 17.29
CA GLY A 170 12.20 2.64 16.35
C GLY A 170 12.47 2.10 14.94
N LYS A 171 11.71 2.55 13.95
CA LYS A 171 11.77 2.05 12.56
C LYS A 171 11.31 3.11 11.57
N GLY A 172 11.76 2.99 10.32
CA GLY A 172 11.33 3.86 9.22
C GLY A 172 12.00 5.23 9.27
N VAL A 173 11.38 6.23 8.66
CA VAL A 173 11.98 7.55 8.39
C VAL A 173 12.52 8.26 9.65
N PRO A 174 11.81 8.30 10.80
CA PRO A 174 12.36 8.94 11.99
C PRO A 174 13.67 8.31 12.46
N ALA A 175 13.75 6.97 12.51
CA ALA A 175 14.95 6.25 12.89
C ALA A 175 16.10 6.48 11.89
N ALA A 176 15.80 6.51 10.60
CA ALA A 176 16.76 6.79 9.55
C ALA A 176 17.37 8.20 9.66
N LEU A 177 16.56 9.20 9.96
CA LEU A 177 17.04 10.57 10.16
C LEU A 177 17.91 10.68 11.42
N PHE A 178 17.49 10.06 12.52
CA PHE A 178 18.24 10.05 13.76
C PHE A 178 19.58 9.30 13.61
N MET A 179 19.60 8.23 12.80
CA MET A 179 20.80 7.51 12.40
C MET A 179 21.82 8.42 11.71
N VAL A 180 21.38 9.22 10.73
CA VAL A 180 22.28 10.14 10.00
C VAL A 180 22.95 11.14 10.95
N ILE A 181 22.17 11.68 11.88
CA ILE A 181 22.68 12.61 12.90
C ILE A 181 23.69 11.89 13.80
N GLY A 182 23.31 10.75 14.38
CA GLY A 182 24.18 9.98 15.28
C GLY A 182 25.48 9.55 14.62
N LYS A 183 25.41 8.98 13.41
CA LYS A 183 26.58 8.59 12.61
C LYS A 183 27.52 9.77 12.37
N THR A 184 26.96 10.92 11.98
CA THR A 184 27.74 12.11 11.66
C THR A 184 28.43 12.67 12.91
N LEU A 185 27.71 12.76 14.03
CA LEU A 185 28.26 13.25 15.28
C LEU A 185 29.37 12.35 15.83
N ILE A 186 29.15 11.02 15.85
CA ILE A 186 30.19 10.08 16.30
C ILE A 186 31.45 10.26 15.46
N LYS A 187 31.33 10.24 14.14
CA LYS A 187 32.47 10.40 13.24
C LYS A 187 33.21 11.74 13.41
N ASP A 188 32.45 12.83 13.55
CA ASP A 188 33.04 14.19 13.67
C ASP A 188 33.76 14.39 15.00
N HIS A 189 33.24 13.82 16.10
CA HIS A 189 33.83 13.95 17.43
C HIS A 189 34.96 12.97 17.69
N THR A 190 35.06 11.87 16.95
CA THR A 190 36.16 10.88 17.06
C THR A 190 37.41 11.43 16.40
N GLN A 191 38.16 12.25 17.17
CA GLN A 191 39.39 12.91 16.74
C GLN A 191 40.63 12.23 17.34
N PRO A 192 41.83 12.40 16.73
CA PRO A 192 43.06 11.82 17.24
C PRO A 192 43.34 12.20 18.69
N GLY A 193 43.60 11.21 19.53
CA GLY A 193 43.96 11.39 20.95
C GLY A 193 42.79 11.69 21.89
N ARG A 194 41.56 11.78 21.41
CA ARG A 194 40.39 11.94 22.28
C ARG A 194 40.03 10.67 23.02
N ASP A 195 39.51 10.80 24.21
CA ASP A 195 38.91 9.72 24.98
C ASP A 195 37.51 9.39 24.43
N LEU A 196 37.27 8.11 24.13
CA LEU A 196 35.98 7.69 23.51
C LEU A 196 34.80 7.88 24.47
N GLY A 197 35.00 7.77 25.79
CA GLY A 197 33.95 8.02 26.78
C GLY A 197 33.52 9.48 26.81
N GLU A 198 34.48 10.40 26.67
CA GLU A 198 34.20 11.83 26.54
C GLU A 198 33.48 12.14 25.23
N VAL A 199 33.92 11.55 24.11
CA VAL A 199 33.27 11.67 22.79
C VAL A 199 31.79 11.24 22.88
N PHE A 200 31.53 10.08 23.45
CA PHE A 200 30.14 9.58 23.56
C PHE A 200 29.28 10.40 24.52
N THR A 201 29.88 10.96 25.56
CA THR A 201 29.19 11.88 26.47
C THR A 201 28.78 13.17 25.77
N GLU A 202 29.64 13.77 24.96
CA GLU A 202 29.33 14.96 24.18
C GLU A 202 28.27 14.67 23.11
N VAL A 203 28.42 13.59 22.35
CA VAL A 203 27.44 13.18 21.32
C VAL A 203 26.07 12.92 21.95
N ASN A 204 26.02 12.23 23.09
CA ASN A 204 24.79 12.02 23.83
C ASN A 204 24.11 13.33 24.24
N ASN A 205 24.88 14.28 24.76
CA ASN A 205 24.33 15.58 25.17
C ASN A 205 23.73 16.33 23.98
N ILE A 206 24.42 16.37 22.84
CA ILE A 206 23.93 16.99 21.60
C ILE A 206 22.66 16.29 21.11
N LEU A 207 22.61 14.95 21.10
CA LEU A 207 21.43 14.19 20.68
C LEU A 207 20.23 14.42 21.62
N CYS A 208 20.45 14.66 22.90
CA CYS A 208 19.40 14.92 23.87
C CYS A 208 18.78 16.32 23.76
N GLU A 209 19.50 17.33 23.25
CA GLU A 209 19.04 18.73 23.20
C GLU A 209 17.75 18.94 22.39
N SER A 210 17.51 18.14 21.36
CA SER A 210 16.36 18.28 20.45
C SER A 210 15.61 16.95 20.24
N ASN A 211 15.52 16.13 21.29
CA ASN A 211 14.97 14.78 21.22
C ASN A 211 13.60 14.67 21.92
N GLU A 212 12.62 15.43 21.48
CA GLU A 212 11.26 15.41 22.03
C GLU A 212 10.58 14.02 21.88
N ASN A 213 10.98 13.25 20.87
CA ASN A 213 10.43 11.92 20.61
C ASN A 213 11.04 10.81 21.49
N GLY A 214 12.02 11.12 22.32
CA GLY A 214 12.68 10.15 23.20
C GLY A 214 13.39 9.04 22.46
N MET A 215 13.93 9.30 21.27
CA MET A 215 14.72 8.33 20.51
C MET A 215 16.09 8.14 21.13
N PHE A 216 16.68 6.96 21.00
CA PHE A 216 18.02 6.67 21.46
C PHE A 216 18.79 5.80 20.47
N ILE A 217 20.10 5.79 20.62
CA ILE A 217 21.04 4.96 19.85
C ILE A 217 21.80 4.07 20.82
N THR A 218 21.80 2.76 20.56
CA THR A 218 22.82 1.89 21.16
C THR A 218 24.01 1.87 20.21
N ALA A 219 25.21 2.08 20.71
CA ALA A 219 26.40 2.13 19.86
C ALA A 219 27.61 1.47 20.50
N PHE A 220 28.40 0.83 19.66
CA PHE A 220 29.74 0.37 19.96
C PHE A 220 30.71 1.09 19.03
N GLU A 221 31.76 1.66 19.60
CA GLU A 221 32.88 2.20 18.83
C GLU A 221 34.18 1.67 19.35
N GLY A 222 35.04 1.22 18.45
CA GLY A 222 36.39 0.80 18.77
C GLY A 222 37.41 1.49 17.87
N VAL A 223 38.54 1.89 18.44
CA VAL A 223 39.69 2.47 17.73
C VAL A 223 40.86 1.50 17.83
N LEU A 224 41.30 1.01 16.68
CA LEU A 224 42.42 0.11 16.52
C LEU A 224 43.68 0.87 16.11
N ASP A 225 44.74 0.71 16.87
CA ASP A 225 46.09 1.12 16.47
C ASP A 225 46.68 0.06 15.55
N LEU A 226 46.83 0.38 14.29
CA LEU A 226 47.30 -0.54 13.25
C LEU A 226 48.76 -0.99 13.40
N VAL A 227 49.55 -0.24 14.20
CA VAL A 227 50.98 -0.57 14.45
C VAL A 227 51.15 -1.48 15.66
N THR A 228 50.44 -1.18 16.76
CA THR A 228 50.59 -1.92 18.01
C THR A 228 49.56 -3.05 18.18
N GLY A 229 48.43 -2.99 17.45
CA GLY A 229 47.26 -3.83 17.64
C GLY A 229 46.48 -3.49 18.93
N GLU A 230 46.77 -2.37 19.59
CA GLU A 230 45.95 -1.91 20.72
C GLU A 230 44.56 -1.53 20.24
N PHE A 231 43.54 -2.07 20.92
CA PHE A 231 42.15 -1.82 20.60
C PHE A 231 41.44 -1.18 21.80
N ARG A 232 41.12 0.09 21.70
CA ARG A 232 40.37 0.84 22.70
C ARG A 232 38.92 0.96 22.22
N TYR A 233 37.96 0.83 23.13
CA TYR A 233 36.55 0.86 22.75
C TYR A 233 35.67 1.48 23.82
N VAL A 234 34.50 1.95 23.40
CA VAL A 234 33.37 2.32 24.24
C VAL A 234 32.14 1.51 23.79
N ASN A 235 31.32 1.11 24.76
CA ASN A 235 30.03 0.46 24.49
C ASN A 235 28.93 1.21 25.22
N ALA A 236 28.06 1.87 24.45
CA ALA A 236 26.91 2.59 24.92
C ALA A 236 25.62 1.75 24.72
N GLY A 237 25.55 0.62 25.41
CA GLY A 237 24.36 -0.24 25.45
C GLY A 237 24.14 -1.11 24.20
N HIS A 238 25.13 -1.22 23.32
CA HIS A 238 25.07 -2.08 22.13
C HIS A 238 25.48 -3.51 22.48
N GLU A 239 25.18 -4.48 21.59
CA GLU A 239 25.61 -5.86 21.77
C GLU A 239 27.14 -5.98 21.78
N MET A 240 27.63 -6.97 22.52
CA MET A 240 29.08 -7.18 22.68
C MET A 240 29.68 -7.80 21.43
N PRO A 241 30.76 -7.27 20.86
CA PRO A 241 31.47 -7.89 19.74
C PRO A 241 32.22 -9.12 20.16
N PHE A 242 32.50 -10.00 19.21
CA PHE A 242 33.38 -11.15 19.39
C PHE A 242 34.78 -10.80 18.91
N VAL A 243 35.77 -11.08 19.76
CA VAL A 243 37.19 -11.00 19.40
C VAL A 243 37.75 -12.42 19.24
N TYR A 244 38.15 -12.79 18.02
CA TYR A 244 38.82 -14.05 17.75
C TYR A 244 40.33 -13.80 17.62
N ARG A 245 41.13 -14.52 18.40
CA ARG A 245 42.59 -14.53 18.28
C ARG A 245 43.05 -15.90 17.79
N ARG A 246 43.82 -15.90 16.73
CA ARG A 246 44.48 -17.12 16.24
C ARG A 246 45.69 -17.35 17.11
N GLU A 247 45.81 -18.56 17.75
CA GLU A 247 47.01 -18.99 18.48
C GLU A 247 48.17 -19.29 17.53
#